data_f813847733757d7e3128361a71e96866
#
_entry.id   f813847733757d7e3128361a71e96866
#
_cell.length_a   1.000
_cell.length_b   1.000
_cell.length_c   1.000
_cell.angle_alpha   90.00
_cell.angle_beta   90.00
_cell.angle_gamma   90.00
#
_symmetry.space_group_name_H-M   'P 1'
#
loop_
_entity.id
_entity.type
_entity.pdbx_description
1 polymer ?
#
loop_
_entity_poly.entity_id
_entity_poly.type
_entity_poly.pdbx_seq_one_letter_code
_entity_poly.pdbx_strand_id
1 'polypeptide(L)'
;LHNEMYLKRIPVVVALEGWDAAGKGGAIKRLTEPLDPRGYEVVPTAAPNDIEKAHHYLWRFWKEMPKDGHMTIFDRTWYGRVMVERIEGFCSQNEWRRAYREINQMEQNLTDHGVVVLKFWLQIDKDEQERRFKERMEDPEKQWKITDEDWRNRGKWDEYVKAVDEMILRTS
;
A
#
# COMPACT_ATOMS: atom_id res chain seq x y z
N LEU A 1 -1.96 14.23 18.81
CA LEU A 1 -2.62 13.05 18.22
C LEU A 1 -1.91 11.75 18.62
N HIS A 2 -0.58 11.61 18.41
CA HIS A 2 0.14 10.36 18.73
C HIS A 2 0.01 9.98 20.22
N ASN A 3 0.25 10.92 21.13
CA ASN A 3 0.09 10.68 22.58
C ASN A 3 -1.35 10.33 22.96
N GLU A 4 -2.34 10.94 22.32
CA GLU A 4 -3.75 10.59 22.55
C GLU A 4 -4.09 9.19 22.06
N MET A 5 -3.59 8.82 20.87
CA MET A 5 -3.73 7.47 20.33
C MET A 5 -3.18 6.43 21.33
N TYR A 6 -1.99 6.66 21.86
CA TYR A 6 -1.38 5.78 22.85
C TYR A 6 -2.17 5.73 24.17
N LEU A 7 -2.52 6.88 24.75
CA LEU A 7 -3.25 6.97 26.02
C LEU A 7 -4.66 6.40 25.96
N LYS A 8 -5.35 6.60 24.84
CA LYS A 8 -6.70 6.06 24.59
C LYS A 8 -6.68 4.63 24.04
N ARG A 9 -5.49 4.05 23.83
CA ARG A 9 -5.30 2.70 23.32
C ARG A 9 -5.96 2.47 21.95
N ILE A 10 -5.97 3.49 21.09
CA ILE A 10 -6.57 3.41 19.77
C ILE A 10 -5.54 2.84 18.77
N PRO A 11 -5.77 1.66 18.18
CA PRO A 11 -4.92 1.14 17.13
C PRO A 11 -5.19 1.86 15.79
N VAL A 12 -4.13 2.14 15.02
CA VAL A 12 -4.25 2.87 13.76
C VAL A 12 -3.54 2.11 12.65
N VAL A 13 -4.21 1.95 11.52
CA VAL A 13 -3.64 1.42 10.27
C VAL A 13 -3.62 2.52 9.24
N VAL A 14 -2.45 2.75 8.63
CA VAL A 14 -2.28 3.65 7.50
C VAL A 14 -1.89 2.83 6.27
N ALA A 15 -2.76 2.78 5.29
CA ALA A 15 -2.56 2.08 4.04
C ALA A 15 -2.19 3.06 2.93
N LEU A 16 -0.94 3.01 2.45
CA LEU A 16 -0.46 3.87 1.36
C LEU A 16 -0.33 3.08 0.07
N GLU A 17 -1.06 3.54 -0.93
CA GLU A 17 -0.95 3.11 -2.32
C GLU A 17 -0.69 4.31 -3.24
N GLY A 18 -0.38 4.06 -4.48
CA GLY A 18 -0.15 5.12 -5.47
C GLY A 18 0.82 4.67 -6.55
N TRP A 19 0.91 5.48 -7.59
CA TRP A 19 1.78 5.25 -8.73
C TRP A 19 3.25 5.07 -8.32
N ASP A 20 4.02 4.37 -9.14
CA ASP A 20 5.46 4.35 -8.98
C ASP A 20 5.99 5.79 -9.13
N ALA A 21 6.95 6.14 -8.31
CA ALA A 21 7.44 7.50 -8.14
C ALA A 21 6.43 8.56 -7.62
N ALA A 22 5.21 8.19 -7.20
CA ALA A 22 4.25 9.14 -6.63
C ALA A 22 4.68 9.77 -5.29
N GLY A 23 5.70 9.21 -4.63
CA GLY A 23 6.25 9.81 -3.41
C GLY A 23 5.83 9.13 -2.11
N LYS A 24 5.39 7.86 -2.16
CA LYS A 24 5.01 7.07 -0.98
C LYS A 24 6.03 7.14 0.15
N GLY A 25 7.28 6.81 -0.13
CA GLY A 25 8.34 6.86 0.88
C GLY A 25 8.60 8.26 1.46
N GLY A 26 8.43 9.32 0.66
CA GLY A 26 8.51 10.70 1.15
C GLY A 26 7.34 11.07 2.05
N ALA A 27 6.13 10.60 1.74
CA ALA A 27 4.96 10.78 2.58
C ALA A 27 5.12 10.05 3.92
N ILE A 28 5.60 8.79 3.89
CA ILE A 28 5.88 8.00 5.11
C ILE A 28 6.93 8.72 5.98
N LYS A 29 8.02 9.18 5.39
CA LYS A 29 9.05 9.91 6.14
C LYS A 29 8.47 11.13 6.86
N ARG A 30 7.68 11.96 6.17
CA ARG A 30 7.05 13.15 6.76
C ARG A 30 6.01 12.79 7.83
N LEU A 31 5.25 11.71 7.61
CA LEU A 31 4.28 11.23 8.59
C LEU A 31 4.97 10.76 9.88
N THR A 32 6.08 10.05 9.76
CA THR A 32 6.77 9.44 10.90
C THR A 32 7.74 10.37 11.61
N GLU A 33 8.20 11.44 10.97
CA GLU A 33 9.17 12.39 11.54
C GLU A 33 8.77 12.95 12.93
N PRO A 34 7.50 13.33 13.18
CA PRO A 34 7.08 13.83 14.51
C PRO A 34 6.62 12.71 15.46
N LEU A 35 6.67 11.44 15.08
CA LEU A 35 6.16 10.32 15.87
C LEU A 35 7.28 9.68 16.73
N ASP A 36 6.90 9.14 17.88
CA ASP A 36 7.79 8.29 18.67
C ASP A 36 8.00 6.95 17.95
N PRO A 37 9.24 6.55 17.62
CA PRO A 37 9.51 5.31 16.88
C PRO A 37 9.05 4.04 17.60
N ARG A 38 8.78 4.09 18.88
CA ARG A 38 8.25 2.96 19.66
C ARG A 38 6.74 2.76 19.46
N GLY A 39 6.04 3.76 18.94
CA GLY A 39 4.59 3.76 18.78
C GLY A 39 4.10 3.41 17.37
N TYR A 40 5.00 3.21 16.42
CA TYR A 40 4.61 2.83 15.05
C TYR A 40 5.57 1.82 14.43
N GLU A 41 5.09 1.16 13.40
CA GLU A 41 5.88 0.28 12.53
C GLU A 41 5.58 0.61 11.07
N VAL A 42 6.62 0.58 10.22
CA VAL A 42 6.48 0.71 8.77
C VAL A 42 6.71 -0.66 8.14
N VAL A 43 5.70 -1.17 7.45
CA VAL A 43 5.73 -2.48 6.79
C VAL A 43 5.83 -2.29 5.27
N PRO A 44 7.01 -2.45 4.67
CA PRO A 44 7.16 -2.45 3.22
C PRO A 44 6.67 -3.78 2.66
N THR A 45 5.75 -3.71 1.69
CA THR A 45 5.21 -4.90 1.04
C THR A 45 5.92 -5.14 -0.29
N ALA A 46 6.70 -6.20 -0.32
CA ALA A 46 7.35 -6.73 -1.52
C ALA A 46 6.59 -7.96 -2.07
N ALA A 47 7.13 -8.60 -3.12
CA ALA A 47 6.62 -9.88 -3.60
C ALA A 47 6.55 -10.92 -2.45
N PRO A 48 5.49 -11.74 -2.37
CA PRO A 48 5.33 -12.70 -1.28
C PRO A 48 6.43 -13.78 -1.33
N ASN A 49 6.97 -14.11 -0.15
CA ASN A 49 7.87 -15.25 0.01
C ASN A 49 7.10 -16.60 -0.02
N ASP A 50 7.81 -17.71 0.06
CA ASP A 50 7.18 -19.03 -0.09
C ASP A 50 6.21 -19.36 1.05
N ILE A 51 6.48 -18.89 2.27
CA ILE A 51 5.56 -19.04 3.41
C ILE A 51 4.29 -18.24 3.16
N GLU A 52 4.41 -17.00 2.73
CA GLU A 52 3.27 -16.12 2.43
C GLU A 52 2.43 -16.65 1.27
N LYS A 53 3.06 -17.24 0.23
CA LYS A 53 2.36 -17.91 -0.89
C LYS A 53 1.55 -19.13 -0.46
N ALA A 54 1.97 -19.82 0.61
CA ALA A 54 1.26 -20.99 1.14
C ALA A 54 0.00 -20.61 1.94
N HIS A 55 -0.22 -19.31 2.21
CA HIS A 55 -1.36 -18.80 2.97
C HIS A 55 -2.28 -17.94 2.09
N HIS A 56 -3.46 -17.64 2.60
CA HIS A 56 -4.34 -16.65 1.98
C HIS A 56 -3.60 -15.31 1.87
N TYR A 57 -3.72 -14.56 0.76
CA TYR A 57 -2.94 -13.35 0.51
C TYR A 57 -3.09 -12.27 1.59
N LEU A 58 -4.22 -12.22 2.33
CA LEU A 58 -4.41 -11.30 3.44
C LEU A 58 -3.66 -11.70 4.72
N TRP A 59 -3.23 -12.96 4.83
CA TRP A 59 -2.56 -13.46 6.03
C TRP A 59 -1.32 -12.64 6.39
N ARG A 60 -0.52 -12.29 5.40
CA ARG A 60 0.71 -11.52 5.60
C ARG A 60 0.45 -10.12 6.18
N PHE A 61 -0.72 -9.55 5.92
CA PHE A 61 -1.12 -8.25 6.47
C PHE A 61 -1.74 -8.39 7.85
N TRP A 62 -2.52 -9.45 8.10
CA TRP A 62 -3.11 -9.70 9.41
C TRP A 62 -2.07 -9.80 10.53
N LYS A 63 -0.93 -10.45 10.30
CA LYS A 63 0.14 -10.58 11.31
C LYS A 63 0.83 -9.25 11.64
N GLU A 64 0.73 -8.25 10.81
CA GLU A 64 1.35 -6.94 10.97
C GLU A 64 0.35 -5.89 11.50
N MET A 65 -0.87 -6.30 11.87
CA MET A 65 -1.86 -5.37 12.41
C MET A 65 -1.40 -4.82 13.77
N PRO A 66 -1.66 -3.53 14.04
CA PRO A 66 -1.19 -2.89 15.25
C PRO A 66 -1.90 -3.44 16.48
N LYS A 67 -1.17 -3.52 17.58
CA LYS A 67 -1.76 -3.65 18.91
C LYS A 67 -2.35 -2.32 19.37
N ASP A 68 -3.17 -2.36 20.40
CA ASP A 68 -3.78 -1.18 21.02
C ASP A 68 -2.78 -0.04 21.24
N GLY A 69 -3.15 1.16 20.85
CA GLY A 69 -2.36 2.37 21.04
C GLY A 69 -1.12 2.48 20.13
N HIS A 70 -1.01 1.63 19.09
CA HIS A 70 0.10 1.62 18.14
C HIS A 70 -0.41 1.82 16.71
N MET A 71 0.52 2.18 15.82
CA MET A 71 0.23 2.43 14.41
C MET A 71 1.05 1.49 13.53
N THR A 72 0.40 0.90 12.52
CA THR A 72 1.08 0.22 11.41
C THR A 72 0.86 1.00 10.13
N ILE A 73 1.96 1.31 9.44
CA ILE A 73 1.97 2.04 8.17
C ILE A 73 2.40 1.05 7.08
N PHE A 74 1.49 0.68 6.20
CA PHE A 74 1.79 -0.19 5.07
C PHE A 74 2.25 0.62 3.85
N ASP A 75 3.48 0.39 3.39
CA ASP A 75 3.97 0.87 2.09
C ASP A 75 3.69 -0.19 1.04
N ARG A 76 2.68 0.02 0.24
CA ARG A 76 1.93 -0.96 -0.54
C ARG A 76 1.15 -1.93 0.38
N THR A 77 0.01 -2.38 -0.08
CA THR A 77 -0.99 -3.01 0.79
C THR A 77 -1.65 -4.22 0.12
N TRP A 78 -2.71 -4.73 0.74
CA TRP A 78 -3.58 -5.76 0.19
C TRP A 78 -4.27 -5.38 -1.13
N TYR A 79 -4.32 -4.09 -1.45
CA TYR A 79 -4.85 -3.61 -2.73
C TYR A 79 -4.01 -4.04 -3.94
N GLY A 80 -2.76 -4.46 -3.73
CA GLY A 80 -1.93 -5.09 -4.76
C GLY A 80 -2.64 -6.24 -5.48
N ARG A 81 -3.52 -7.01 -4.78
CA ARG A 81 -4.32 -8.11 -5.35
C ARG A 81 -5.21 -7.66 -6.50
N VAL A 82 -5.82 -6.49 -6.41
CA VAL A 82 -6.75 -5.95 -7.43
C VAL A 82 -6.08 -4.99 -8.41
N MET A 83 -4.81 -4.69 -8.22
CA MET A 83 -3.97 -3.85 -9.08
C MET A 83 -2.84 -4.65 -9.73
N VAL A 84 -1.66 -4.66 -9.15
CA VAL A 84 -0.46 -5.27 -9.76
C VAL A 84 -0.63 -6.76 -10.00
N GLU A 85 -1.16 -7.51 -9.06
CA GLU A 85 -1.32 -8.97 -9.22
C GLU A 85 -2.36 -9.32 -10.30
N ARG A 86 -3.43 -8.51 -10.41
CA ARG A 86 -4.43 -8.61 -11.48
C ARG A 86 -3.81 -8.33 -12.85
N ILE A 87 -3.06 -7.24 -12.97
CA ILE A 87 -2.54 -6.75 -14.27
C ILE A 87 -1.37 -7.60 -14.75
N GLU A 88 -0.50 -8.03 -13.83
CA GLU A 88 0.64 -8.87 -14.14
C GLU A 88 0.28 -10.37 -14.25
N GLY A 89 -0.97 -10.75 -13.94
CA GLY A 89 -1.41 -12.15 -14.01
C GLY A 89 -0.85 -13.03 -12.90
N PHE A 90 -0.49 -12.45 -11.75
CA PHE A 90 0.02 -13.20 -10.59
C PHE A 90 -1.11 -13.87 -9.79
N CYS A 91 -2.35 -13.55 -10.10
CA CYS A 91 -3.53 -14.22 -9.58
C CYS A 91 -4.58 -14.42 -10.70
N SER A 92 -5.46 -15.39 -10.50
CA SER A 92 -6.55 -15.68 -11.44
C SER A 92 -7.65 -14.61 -11.40
N GLN A 93 -8.49 -14.61 -12.44
CA GLN A 93 -9.63 -13.69 -12.51
C GLN A 93 -10.60 -13.87 -11.34
N ASN A 94 -10.82 -15.10 -10.91
CA ASN A 94 -11.70 -15.39 -9.78
C ASN A 94 -11.11 -14.85 -8.47
N GLU A 95 -9.81 -14.91 -8.30
CA GLU A 95 -9.12 -14.43 -7.09
C GLU A 95 -9.20 -12.91 -6.96
N TRP A 96 -8.86 -12.13 -7.98
CA TRP A 96 -8.93 -10.69 -7.86
C TRP A 96 -10.38 -10.16 -7.83
N ARG A 97 -11.34 -10.85 -8.49
CA ARG A 97 -12.76 -10.44 -8.42
C ARG A 97 -13.36 -10.60 -7.03
N ARG A 98 -13.06 -11.69 -6.34
CA ARG A 98 -13.54 -11.90 -4.96
C ARG A 98 -12.79 -11.01 -3.96
N ALA A 99 -11.57 -10.59 -4.28
CA ALA A 99 -10.72 -9.81 -3.39
C ALA A 99 -11.36 -8.50 -2.93
N TYR A 100 -12.17 -7.85 -3.76
CA TYR A 100 -12.90 -6.65 -3.34
C TYR A 100 -13.77 -6.89 -2.11
N ARG A 101 -14.51 -8.00 -2.10
CA ARG A 101 -15.33 -8.38 -0.94
C ARG A 101 -14.46 -8.76 0.25
N GLU A 102 -13.41 -9.51 0.02
CA GLU A 102 -12.48 -9.95 1.09
C GLU A 102 -11.79 -8.76 1.76
N ILE A 103 -11.36 -7.78 0.98
CA ILE A 103 -10.76 -6.54 1.46
C ILE A 103 -11.76 -5.74 2.30
N ASN A 104 -12.96 -5.51 1.77
CA ASN A 104 -13.99 -4.78 2.50
C ASN A 104 -14.36 -5.48 3.82
N GLN A 105 -14.45 -6.81 3.83
CA GLN A 105 -14.70 -7.57 5.06
C GLN A 105 -13.55 -7.45 6.06
N MET A 106 -12.30 -7.50 5.60
CA MET A 106 -11.14 -7.32 6.47
C MET A 106 -11.14 -5.93 7.10
N GLU A 107 -11.33 -4.88 6.31
CA GLU A 107 -11.37 -3.50 6.79
C GLU A 107 -12.55 -3.26 7.73
N GLN A 108 -13.72 -3.86 7.44
CA GLN A 108 -14.88 -3.80 8.34
C GLN A 108 -14.57 -4.47 9.68
N ASN A 109 -13.96 -5.66 9.67
CA ASN A 109 -13.57 -6.34 10.91
C ASN A 109 -12.58 -5.50 11.75
N LEU A 110 -11.64 -4.81 11.10
CA LEU A 110 -10.70 -3.91 11.78
C LEU A 110 -11.43 -2.72 12.41
N THR A 111 -12.32 -2.07 11.67
CA THR A 111 -13.08 -0.91 12.16
C THR A 111 -14.07 -1.30 13.26
N ASP A 112 -14.74 -2.44 13.15
CA ASP A 112 -15.62 -2.98 14.19
C ASP A 112 -14.85 -3.30 15.49
N HIS A 113 -13.58 -3.67 15.37
CA HIS A 113 -12.68 -3.85 16.52
C HIS A 113 -12.19 -2.52 17.12
N GLY A 114 -12.44 -1.39 16.47
CA GLY A 114 -12.01 -0.07 16.93
C GLY A 114 -10.69 0.43 16.32
N VAL A 115 -10.18 -0.25 15.28
CA VAL A 115 -9.02 0.22 14.52
C VAL A 115 -9.43 1.40 13.66
N VAL A 116 -8.66 2.48 13.71
CA VAL A 116 -8.79 3.59 12.75
C VAL A 116 -8.03 3.21 11.49
N VAL A 117 -8.75 2.99 10.39
CA VAL A 117 -8.14 2.65 9.09
C VAL A 117 -8.13 3.89 8.20
N LEU A 118 -6.94 4.35 7.85
CA LEU A 118 -6.70 5.48 6.94
C LEU A 118 -6.11 4.98 5.63
N LYS A 119 -6.77 5.29 4.51
CA LYS A 119 -6.36 4.85 3.18
C LYS A 119 -5.97 6.04 2.32
N PHE A 120 -4.78 5.99 1.72
CA PHE A 120 -4.28 7.05 0.85
C PHE A 120 -3.86 6.48 -0.50
N TRP A 121 -4.40 7.07 -1.56
CA TRP A 121 -3.93 6.89 -2.92
C TRP A 121 -3.13 8.13 -3.35
N LEU A 122 -1.84 7.94 -3.68
CA LEU A 122 -0.99 9.02 -4.16
C LEU A 122 -1.06 9.10 -5.67
N GLN A 123 -1.76 10.11 -6.15
CA GLN A 123 -1.99 10.35 -7.56
C GLN A 123 -0.92 11.26 -8.16
N ILE A 124 -0.37 10.85 -9.30
CA ILE A 124 0.38 11.69 -10.24
C ILE A 124 -0.11 11.36 -11.64
N ASP A 125 0.14 12.24 -12.58
CA ASP A 125 -0.09 11.95 -13.99
C ASP A 125 1.10 11.22 -14.64
N LYS A 126 0.90 10.74 -15.86
CA LYS A 126 1.87 9.95 -16.59
C LYS A 126 3.15 10.73 -16.92
N ASP A 127 3.01 12.03 -17.22
CA ASP A 127 4.14 12.87 -17.59
C ASP A 127 5.00 13.22 -16.36
N GLU A 128 4.36 13.49 -15.24
CA GLU A 128 5.04 13.70 -13.96
C GLU A 128 5.77 12.43 -13.50
N GLN A 129 5.20 11.25 -13.71
CA GLN A 129 5.89 9.99 -13.43
C GLN A 129 7.17 9.86 -14.25
N GLU A 130 7.10 10.14 -15.56
CA GLU A 130 8.27 10.08 -16.42
C GLU A 130 9.36 11.08 -16.01
N ARG A 131 8.97 12.29 -15.70
CA ARG A 131 9.89 13.33 -15.20
C ARG A 131 10.62 12.84 -13.96
N ARG A 132 9.89 12.26 -13.00
CA ARG A 132 10.48 11.73 -11.76
C ARG A 132 11.35 10.50 -12.01
N PHE A 133 11.02 9.65 -12.97
CA PHE A 133 11.87 8.54 -13.36
C PHE A 133 13.22 9.04 -13.92
N LYS A 134 13.20 10.02 -14.81
CA LYS A 134 14.42 10.63 -15.37
C LYS A 134 15.28 11.27 -14.28
N GLU A 135 14.68 12.04 -13.37
CA GLU A 135 15.38 12.64 -12.24
C GLU A 135 16.05 11.59 -11.34
N ARG A 136 15.39 10.45 -11.10
CA ARG A 136 15.98 9.36 -10.31
C ARG A 136 17.15 8.71 -11.03
N MET A 137 17.09 8.56 -12.35
CA MET A 137 18.18 7.99 -13.14
C MET A 137 19.43 8.90 -13.16
N GLU A 138 19.24 10.19 -13.08
CA GLU A 138 20.32 11.19 -13.04
C GLU A 138 20.95 11.34 -11.63
N ASP A 139 20.25 10.96 -10.58
CA ASP A 139 20.69 11.08 -9.19
C ASP A 139 21.34 9.76 -8.70
N PRO A 140 22.66 9.72 -8.49
CA PRO A 140 23.39 8.52 -8.07
C PRO A 140 22.84 7.89 -6.77
N GLU A 141 22.26 8.70 -5.89
CA GLU A 141 21.67 8.21 -4.63
C GLU A 141 20.29 7.57 -4.82
N LYS A 142 19.66 7.78 -5.99
CA LYS A 142 18.29 7.31 -6.27
C LYS A 142 18.18 6.34 -7.44
N GLN A 143 19.26 6.13 -8.20
CA GLN A 143 19.27 5.21 -9.35
C GLN A 143 18.77 3.81 -8.99
N TRP A 144 19.11 3.31 -7.81
CA TRP A 144 18.68 2.00 -7.33
C TRP A 144 17.14 1.86 -7.14
N LYS A 145 16.40 2.99 -7.13
CA LYS A 145 14.94 3.03 -7.01
C LYS A 145 14.21 2.88 -8.33
N ILE A 146 14.92 2.83 -9.44
CA ILE A 146 14.34 2.63 -10.77
C ILE A 146 14.71 1.24 -11.25
N THR A 147 13.71 0.48 -11.63
CA THR A 147 13.84 -0.89 -12.13
C THR A 147 13.14 -1.04 -13.49
N ASP A 148 13.43 -2.13 -14.20
CA ASP A 148 12.70 -2.47 -15.44
C ASP A 148 11.20 -2.69 -15.17
N GLU A 149 10.83 -3.05 -13.94
CA GLU A 149 9.45 -3.18 -13.52
C GLU A 149 8.69 -1.86 -13.57
N ASP A 150 9.31 -0.75 -13.14
CA ASP A 150 8.70 0.58 -13.19
C ASP A 150 8.34 0.98 -14.63
N TRP A 151 9.23 0.73 -15.59
CA TRP A 151 8.98 1.00 -17.00
C TRP A 151 7.93 0.06 -17.61
N ARG A 152 7.94 -1.21 -17.23
CA ARG A 152 6.92 -2.17 -17.64
C ARG A 152 5.53 -1.77 -17.13
N ASN A 153 5.41 -1.39 -15.86
CA ASN A 153 4.17 -0.92 -15.27
C ASN A 153 3.65 0.33 -15.97
N ARG A 154 4.55 1.27 -16.30
CA ARG A 154 4.21 2.47 -17.08
C ARG A 154 3.67 2.12 -18.47
N GLY A 155 4.17 1.08 -19.10
CA GLY A 155 3.66 0.58 -20.39
C GLY A 155 2.19 0.14 -20.34
N LYS A 156 1.71 -0.27 -19.17
CA LYS A 156 0.32 -0.70 -18.92
C LYS A 156 -0.53 0.38 -18.22
N TRP A 157 -0.16 1.65 -18.35
CA TRP A 157 -0.78 2.77 -17.65
C TRP A 157 -2.32 2.74 -17.69
N ASP A 158 -2.91 2.56 -18.86
CA ASP A 158 -4.36 2.60 -19.05
C ASP A 158 -5.08 1.42 -18.37
N GLU A 159 -4.41 0.27 -18.27
CA GLU A 159 -4.93 -0.89 -17.53
C GLU A 159 -4.90 -0.63 -16.03
N TYR A 160 -3.81 -0.01 -15.55
CA TYR A 160 -3.70 0.39 -14.15
C TYR A 160 -4.73 1.47 -13.78
N VAL A 161 -4.96 2.48 -14.63
CA VAL A 161 -6.00 3.50 -14.39
C VAL A 161 -7.36 2.84 -14.17
N LYS A 162 -7.76 1.92 -15.07
CA LYS A 162 -9.03 1.20 -14.92
C LYS A 162 -9.10 0.38 -13.63
N ALA A 163 -8.01 -0.29 -13.26
CA ALA A 163 -7.96 -1.09 -12.04
C ALA A 163 -8.04 -0.21 -10.78
N VAL A 164 -7.37 0.94 -10.78
CA VAL A 164 -7.40 1.92 -9.69
C VAL A 164 -8.78 2.54 -9.53
N ASP A 165 -9.41 2.97 -10.62
CA ASP A 165 -10.77 3.52 -10.61
C ASP A 165 -11.77 2.51 -10.03
N GLU A 166 -11.70 1.25 -10.49
CA GLU A 166 -12.54 0.18 -9.97
C GLU A 166 -12.25 -0.10 -8.49
N MET A 167 -10.99 -0.10 -8.08
CA MET A 167 -10.59 -0.27 -6.68
C MET A 167 -11.19 0.82 -5.80
N ILE A 168 -11.01 2.09 -6.15
CA ILE A 168 -11.53 3.21 -5.39
C ILE A 168 -13.06 3.12 -5.30
N LEU A 169 -13.73 2.89 -6.43
CA LEU A 169 -15.19 2.81 -6.47
C LEU A 169 -15.77 1.68 -5.59
N ARG A 170 -15.08 0.56 -5.49
CA ARG A 170 -15.60 -0.65 -4.82
C ARG A 170 -15.14 -0.81 -3.37
N THR A 171 -14.18 -0.01 -2.91
CA THR A 171 -13.58 -0.17 -1.58
C THR A 171 -13.48 1.12 -0.77
N SER A 172 -14.10 2.21 -1.21
CA SER A 172 -14.15 3.48 -0.45
C SER A 172 -15.25 3.49 0.57
#